data_229360c7fbc0761da4ffd16e84ebc006
#
_entry.id   229360c7fbc0761da4ffd16e84ebc006
#
_cell.length_a   1.000
_cell.length_b   1.000
_cell.length_c   1.000
_cell.angle_alpha   90.00
_cell.angle_beta   90.00
_cell.angle_gamma   90.00
#
_symmetry.space_group_name_H-M   'P 1'
#
loop_
_entity.id
_entity.type
_entity.pdbx_description
1 polymer ?
#
loop_
_entity_poly.entity_id
_entity_poly.type
_entity_poly.pdbx_seq_one_letter_code
_entity_poly.pdbx_strand_id
1 'polypeptide(L)'
;MSRFTDKMFHSAMTSDKGMVTGEPQESVRHTWREVYERARCIAGGLAAAGVGRGDAVGVLAGAPVEIAPTAQALWMRGASLTMLHQPTPRTDLEHWARDTANVIDMIDAKAVVISEPFLVAGPILAERGVKVLTVEELLAADPVDPLETGEDDVALMQLTSGSTGSPKAVVITHRNIHSNAEAMFVGAGYDAATDVMVSWLPCFHDMGMVGFLTVPMYFGAELVKVTPLDFLRDTLL
;
A
#
# COMPACT_ATOMS: atom_id res chain seq x y z
N MET A 1 7.82 -8.38 17.01
CA MET A 1 6.92 -7.75 16.00
C MET A 1 5.45 -7.99 16.38
N SER A 2 4.49 -7.21 15.85
CA SER A 2 3.06 -7.52 15.98
C SER A 2 2.73 -8.81 15.24
N ARG A 3 1.63 -9.49 15.60
CA ARG A 3 1.16 -10.71 14.90
C ARG A 3 0.91 -10.45 13.39
N PHE A 4 0.48 -9.24 13.06
CA PHE A 4 0.27 -8.84 11.67
C PHE A 4 1.56 -8.88 10.86
N THR A 5 2.57 -8.12 11.27
CA THR A 5 3.84 -8.04 10.54
C THR A 5 4.64 -9.33 10.60
N ASP A 6 4.63 -10.02 11.74
CA ASP A 6 5.33 -11.30 11.91
C ASP A 6 4.80 -12.35 10.92
N LYS A 7 3.48 -12.56 10.87
CA LYS A 7 2.87 -13.52 9.94
C LYS A 7 3.07 -13.13 8.48
N MET A 8 2.89 -11.85 8.13
CA MET A 8 3.05 -11.37 6.76
C MET A 8 4.50 -11.59 6.25
N PHE A 9 5.50 -11.22 7.04
CA PHE A 9 6.90 -11.38 6.64
C PHE A 9 7.32 -12.86 6.63
N HIS A 10 6.80 -13.67 7.57
CA HIS A 10 7.00 -15.12 7.52
C HIS A 10 6.39 -15.73 6.25
N SER A 11 5.17 -15.36 5.90
CA SER A 11 4.50 -15.81 4.67
C SER A 11 5.27 -15.42 3.42
N ALA A 12 5.82 -14.21 3.35
CA ALA A 12 6.66 -13.77 2.24
C ALA A 12 7.92 -14.64 2.07
N MET A 13 8.48 -15.14 3.16
CA MET A 13 9.70 -15.95 3.13
C MET A 13 9.46 -17.44 2.89
N THR A 14 8.25 -17.93 3.17
CA THR A 14 7.94 -19.38 3.13
C THR A 14 7.00 -19.78 2.00
N SER A 15 6.19 -18.85 1.48
CA SER A 15 5.27 -19.11 0.38
C SER A 15 6.01 -19.18 -0.97
N ASP A 16 5.57 -20.09 -1.84
CA ASP A 16 5.96 -20.15 -3.25
C ASP A 16 5.03 -19.31 -4.16
N LYS A 17 4.02 -18.69 -3.56
CA LYS A 17 3.02 -17.84 -4.23
C LYS A 17 3.53 -16.40 -4.41
N GLY A 18 2.70 -15.58 -5.04
CA GLY A 18 3.06 -14.21 -5.33
C GLY A 18 1.92 -13.39 -5.91
N MET A 19 2.31 -12.31 -6.56
CA MET A 19 1.40 -11.40 -7.23
C MET A 19 1.70 -11.36 -8.73
N VAL A 20 0.66 -11.54 -9.55
CA VAL A 20 0.71 -11.31 -11.00
C VAL A 20 0.13 -9.94 -11.27
N THR A 21 0.88 -9.12 -12.02
CA THR A 21 0.51 -7.75 -12.41
C THR A 21 0.78 -7.53 -13.89
N GLY A 22 0.44 -6.36 -14.39
CA GLY A 22 0.64 -5.98 -15.78
C GLY A 22 -0.57 -6.27 -16.66
N GLU A 23 -0.42 -6.00 -17.96
CA GLU A 23 -1.44 -6.29 -18.94
C GLU A 23 -1.60 -7.83 -19.10
N PRO A 24 -2.80 -8.34 -19.35
CA PRO A 24 -3.04 -9.79 -19.41
C PRO A 24 -2.16 -10.54 -20.39
N GLN A 25 -1.82 -9.89 -21.51
CA GLN A 25 -0.98 -10.47 -22.56
C GLN A 25 0.53 -10.40 -22.25
N GLU A 26 0.90 -9.51 -21.30
CA GLU A 26 2.28 -9.27 -20.85
C GLU A 26 2.35 -9.27 -19.33
N SER A 27 1.67 -10.22 -18.71
CA SER A 27 1.65 -10.31 -17.25
C SER A 27 3.03 -10.64 -16.67
N VAL A 28 3.34 -10.02 -15.54
CA VAL A 28 4.60 -10.26 -14.81
C VAL A 28 4.27 -10.80 -13.43
N ARG A 29 4.88 -11.92 -13.10
CA ARG A 29 4.74 -12.55 -11.77
C ARG A 29 5.89 -12.13 -10.85
N HIS A 30 5.54 -11.71 -9.65
CA HIS A 30 6.46 -11.40 -8.56
C HIS A 30 6.16 -12.31 -7.38
N THR A 31 7.12 -13.09 -6.93
CA THR A 31 6.97 -13.86 -5.69
C THR A 31 6.82 -12.92 -4.48
N TRP A 32 6.15 -13.39 -3.42
CA TRP A 32 6.06 -12.58 -2.17
C TRP A 32 7.45 -12.32 -1.58
N ARG A 33 8.42 -13.21 -1.82
CA ARG A 33 9.82 -12.99 -1.43
C ARG A 33 10.45 -11.81 -2.19
N GLU A 34 10.25 -11.71 -3.50
CA GLU A 34 10.74 -10.57 -4.28
C GLU A 34 10.08 -9.26 -3.85
N VAL A 35 8.78 -9.27 -3.56
CA VAL A 35 8.08 -8.11 -2.99
C VAL A 35 8.69 -7.71 -1.64
N TYR A 36 8.98 -8.68 -0.76
CA TYR A 36 9.60 -8.44 0.54
C TYR A 36 11.02 -7.87 0.42
N GLU A 37 11.86 -8.41 -0.47
CA GLU A 37 13.23 -7.88 -0.67
C GLU A 37 13.21 -6.45 -1.23
N ARG A 38 12.29 -6.14 -2.15
CA ARG A 38 12.06 -4.76 -2.61
C ARG A 38 11.60 -3.87 -1.46
N ALA A 39 10.72 -4.36 -0.60
CA ALA A 39 10.26 -3.64 0.58
C ALA A 39 11.41 -3.31 1.55
N ARG A 40 12.38 -4.20 1.72
CA ARG A 40 13.58 -3.94 2.54
C ARG A 40 14.42 -2.78 2.01
N CYS A 41 14.60 -2.68 0.68
CA CYS A 41 15.29 -1.55 0.05
C CYS A 41 14.51 -0.24 0.26
N ILE A 42 13.19 -0.25 -0.02
CA ILE A 42 12.33 0.92 0.22
C ILE A 42 12.37 1.33 1.70
N ALA A 43 12.36 0.36 2.63
CA ALA A 43 12.48 0.64 4.07
C ALA A 43 13.82 1.30 4.42
N GLY A 44 14.91 0.93 3.75
CA GLY A 44 16.21 1.58 3.86
C GLY A 44 16.17 3.05 3.43
N GLY A 45 15.57 3.32 2.27
CA GLY A 45 15.36 4.68 1.77
C GLY A 45 14.48 5.52 2.70
N LEU A 46 13.39 4.93 3.21
CA LEU A 46 12.52 5.57 4.21
C LEU A 46 13.28 5.89 5.51
N ALA A 47 14.15 4.96 5.98
CA ALA A 47 15.00 5.18 7.14
C ALA A 47 15.97 6.36 6.91
N ALA A 48 16.64 6.39 5.77
CA ALA A 48 17.53 7.50 5.38
C ALA A 48 16.78 8.84 5.27
N ALA A 49 15.51 8.79 4.87
CA ALA A 49 14.62 9.95 4.82
C ALA A 49 14.10 10.41 6.20
N GLY A 50 14.38 9.63 7.27
CA GLY A 50 13.96 9.93 8.63
C GLY A 50 12.54 9.45 8.97
N VAL A 51 11.98 8.53 8.16
CA VAL A 51 10.68 7.88 8.44
C VAL A 51 10.90 6.70 9.38
N GLY A 52 10.15 6.66 10.46
CA GLY A 52 10.23 5.64 11.50
C GLY A 52 8.91 5.36 12.20
N ARG A 53 9.00 4.68 13.33
CA ARG A 53 7.84 4.23 14.10
C ARG A 53 6.96 5.40 14.53
N GLY A 54 5.66 5.28 14.25
CA GLY A 54 4.65 6.28 14.60
C GLY A 54 4.46 7.38 13.55
N ASP A 55 5.34 7.47 12.54
CA ASP A 55 5.16 8.43 11.45
C ASP A 55 4.02 7.99 10.52
N ALA A 56 3.30 8.96 9.96
CA ALA A 56 2.31 8.73 8.91
C ALA A 56 2.90 9.08 7.54
N VAL A 57 2.60 8.26 6.53
CA VAL A 57 3.09 8.47 5.16
C VAL A 57 1.94 8.35 4.16
N GLY A 58 1.77 9.39 3.36
CA GLY A 58 0.89 9.35 2.19
C GLY A 58 1.54 8.56 1.05
N VAL A 59 0.75 7.79 0.29
CA VAL A 59 1.24 7.07 -0.89
C VAL A 59 0.35 7.38 -2.09
N LEU A 60 0.97 7.89 -3.14
CA LEU A 60 0.34 8.20 -4.42
C LEU A 60 1.06 7.40 -5.52
N ALA A 61 0.67 6.16 -5.70
CA ALA A 61 1.26 5.20 -6.63
C ALA A 61 0.17 4.49 -7.45
N GLY A 62 0.43 4.25 -8.72
CA GLY A 62 -0.54 3.65 -9.64
C GLY A 62 -0.44 2.12 -9.72
N ALA A 63 0.77 1.60 -9.78
CA ALA A 63 1.03 0.20 -10.05
C ALA A 63 1.05 -0.67 -8.78
N PRO A 64 0.30 -1.78 -8.74
CA PRO A 64 0.32 -2.70 -7.60
C PRO A 64 1.72 -3.23 -7.26
N VAL A 65 2.60 -3.39 -8.27
CA VAL A 65 4.00 -3.82 -8.11
C VAL A 65 4.86 -2.83 -7.32
N GLU A 66 4.44 -1.58 -7.20
CA GLU A 66 5.09 -0.54 -6.40
C GLU A 66 4.37 -0.33 -5.06
N ILE A 67 3.03 -0.45 -5.05
CA ILE A 67 2.22 -0.27 -3.86
C ILE A 67 2.49 -1.37 -2.82
N ALA A 68 2.56 -2.65 -3.26
CA ALA A 68 2.76 -3.77 -2.35
C ALA A 68 4.08 -3.69 -1.56
N PRO A 69 5.26 -3.51 -2.19
CA PRO A 69 6.51 -3.37 -1.43
C PRO A 69 6.58 -2.06 -0.63
N THR A 70 5.96 -0.97 -1.10
CA THR A 70 5.90 0.29 -0.34
C THR A 70 5.08 0.13 0.94
N ALA A 71 3.93 -0.54 0.89
CA ALA A 71 3.12 -0.83 2.06
C ALA A 71 3.89 -1.69 3.08
N GLN A 72 4.54 -2.78 2.63
CA GLN A 72 5.37 -3.60 3.50
C GLN A 72 6.53 -2.81 4.11
N ALA A 73 7.19 -1.94 3.33
CA ALA A 73 8.29 -1.11 3.80
C ALA A 73 7.87 -0.14 4.90
N LEU A 74 6.70 0.49 4.78
CA LEU A 74 6.15 1.35 5.82
C LEU A 74 5.88 0.57 7.11
N TRP A 75 5.29 -0.62 7.01
CA TRP A 75 5.08 -1.49 8.17
C TRP A 75 6.40 -2.02 8.76
N MET A 76 7.43 -2.27 7.94
CA MET A 76 8.79 -2.58 8.41
C MET A 76 9.38 -1.44 9.22
N ARG A 77 9.04 -0.20 8.90
CA ARG A 77 9.49 1.00 9.62
C ARG A 77 8.61 1.34 10.83
N GLY A 78 7.49 0.61 11.04
CA GLY A 78 6.49 0.94 12.06
C GLY A 78 5.74 2.23 11.76
N ALA A 79 5.71 2.64 10.50
CA ALA A 79 4.97 3.79 10.01
C ALA A 79 3.59 3.38 9.49
N SER A 80 2.63 4.31 9.54
CA SER A 80 1.30 4.09 8.96
C SER A 80 1.25 4.48 7.49
N LEU A 81 0.50 3.71 6.73
CA LEU A 81 0.18 3.95 5.32
C LEU A 81 -1.11 4.74 5.18
N THR A 82 -1.16 5.71 4.27
CA THR A 82 -2.40 6.31 3.77
C THR A 82 -2.35 6.36 2.26
N MET A 83 -3.19 5.57 1.59
CA MET A 83 -3.33 5.67 0.14
C MET A 83 -4.09 6.94 -0.21
N LEU A 84 -3.44 7.85 -0.95
CA LEU A 84 -4.04 9.08 -1.42
C LEU A 84 -4.94 8.80 -2.64
N HIS A 85 -6.01 9.58 -2.78
CA HIS A 85 -6.90 9.46 -3.93
C HIS A 85 -6.19 9.87 -5.21
N GLN A 86 -6.25 9.01 -6.21
CA GLN A 86 -5.61 9.23 -7.50
C GLN A 86 -6.46 10.18 -8.36
N PRO A 87 -5.86 11.21 -8.98
CA PRO A 87 -6.57 12.03 -9.94
C PRO A 87 -6.85 11.23 -11.22
N THR A 88 -7.99 11.47 -11.81
CA THR A 88 -8.39 10.93 -13.12
C THR A 88 -8.22 12.00 -14.20
N PRO A 89 -8.27 11.66 -15.50
CA PRO A 89 -8.21 12.66 -16.58
C PRO A 89 -9.33 13.71 -16.55
N ARG A 90 -10.41 13.48 -15.79
CA ARG A 90 -11.54 14.42 -15.61
C ARG A 90 -11.48 15.20 -14.30
N THR A 91 -10.48 14.94 -13.47
CA THR A 91 -10.34 15.57 -12.16
C THR A 91 -9.86 17.00 -12.34
N ASP A 92 -10.50 17.94 -11.65
CA ASP A 92 -9.98 19.29 -11.46
C ASP A 92 -8.73 19.19 -10.57
N LEU A 93 -7.56 19.40 -11.18
CA LEU A 93 -6.27 19.22 -10.50
C LEU A 93 -6.03 20.21 -9.37
N GLU A 94 -6.59 21.44 -9.45
CA GLU A 94 -6.45 22.42 -8.37
C GLU A 94 -7.29 22.01 -7.16
N HIS A 95 -8.51 21.52 -7.40
CA HIS A 95 -9.37 21.00 -6.34
C HIS A 95 -8.75 19.76 -5.71
N TRP A 96 -8.29 18.82 -6.53
CA TRP A 96 -7.61 17.62 -6.06
C TRP A 96 -6.36 17.92 -5.22
N ALA A 97 -5.54 18.90 -5.64
CA ALA A 97 -4.33 19.30 -4.92
C ALA A 97 -4.68 19.90 -3.54
N ARG A 98 -5.76 20.70 -3.45
CA ARG A 98 -6.23 21.23 -2.17
C ARG A 98 -6.73 20.13 -1.25
N ASP A 99 -7.52 19.19 -1.76
CA ASP A 99 -8.06 18.07 -0.99
C ASP A 99 -6.93 17.15 -0.51
N THR A 100 -5.96 16.88 -1.37
CA THR A 100 -4.78 16.08 -1.03
C THR A 100 -3.93 16.76 0.04
N ALA A 101 -3.74 18.08 -0.05
CA ALA A 101 -3.06 18.85 0.99
C ALA A 101 -3.79 18.77 2.34
N ASN A 102 -5.12 18.91 2.34
CA ASN A 102 -5.92 18.77 3.56
C ASN A 102 -5.80 17.37 4.18
N VAL A 103 -5.68 16.32 3.35
CA VAL A 103 -5.45 14.94 3.83
C VAL A 103 -4.06 14.83 4.44
N ILE A 104 -3.02 15.37 3.80
CA ILE A 104 -1.64 15.38 4.29
C ILE A 104 -1.56 16.05 5.67
N ASP A 105 -2.20 17.20 5.82
CA ASP A 105 -2.26 17.92 7.10
C ASP A 105 -3.06 17.13 8.15
N MET A 106 -4.20 16.54 7.76
CA MET A 106 -5.08 15.77 8.65
C MET A 106 -4.38 14.53 9.25
N ILE A 107 -3.53 13.87 8.47
CA ILE A 107 -2.80 12.67 8.93
C ILE A 107 -1.44 13.01 9.53
N ASP A 108 -1.06 14.29 9.59
CA ASP A 108 0.27 14.75 10.01
C ASP A 108 1.40 14.01 9.26
N ALA A 109 1.29 14.02 7.92
CA ALA A 109 2.17 13.21 7.09
C ALA A 109 3.64 13.66 7.19
N LYS A 110 4.52 12.77 7.58
CA LYS A 110 5.98 12.95 7.59
C LYS A 110 6.57 13.06 6.19
N ALA A 111 5.99 12.29 5.27
CA ALA A 111 6.40 12.24 3.87
C ALA A 111 5.24 11.79 2.97
N VAL A 112 5.40 12.02 1.67
CA VAL A 112 4.56 11.41 0.64
C VAL A 112 5.46 10.63 -0.31
N VAL A 113 5.14 9.34 -0.52
CA VAL A 113 5.79 8.48 -1.52
C VAL A 113 4.99 8.53 -2.80
N ILE A 114 5.63 8.85 -3.92
CA ILE A 114 5.00 8.95 -5.23
C ILE A 114 5.67 8.03 -6.25
N SER A 115 4.91 7.61 -7.27
CA SER A 115 5.44 6.91 -8.44
C SER A 115 4.65 7.26 -9.70
N GLU A 116 5.07 6.72 -10.85
CA GLU A 116 4.30 6.89 -12.09
C GLU A 116 2.84 6.39 -11.94
N PRO A 117 1.89 7.05 -12.58
CA PRO A 117 2.02 8.25 -13.45
C PRO A 117 1.95 9.58 -12.69
N PHE A 118 2.10 9.57 -11.34
CA PHE A 118 1.82 10.72 -10.47
C PHE A 118 3.06 11.57 -10.12
N LEU A 119 4.22 11.33 -10.73
CA LEU A 119 5.44 12.11 -10.45
C LEU A 119 5.23 13.61 -10.71
N VAL A 120 4.36 13.96 -11.64
CA VAL A 120 3.99 15.36 -11.95
C VAL A 120 3.35 16.11 -10.76
N ALA A 121 2.81 15.38 -9.77
CA ALA A 121 2.27 15.96 -8.55
C ALA A 121 3.34 16.34 -7.53
N GLY A 122 4.56 15.82 -7.68
CA GLY A 122 5.66 16.03 -6.72
C GLY A 122 5.91 17.49 -6.36
N PRO A 123 6.12 18.41 -7.34
CA PRO A 123 6.34 19.83 -7.06
C PRO A 123 5.19 20.47 -6.26
N ILE A 124 3.94 20.16 -6.62
CA ILE A 124 2.75 20.70 -5.95
C ILE A 124 2.69 20.26 -4.48
N LEU A 125 3.04 19.00 -4.22
CA LEU A 125 3.07 18.45 -2.86
C LEU A 125 4.24 19.04 -2.06
N ALA A 126 5.42 19.20 -2.67
CA ALA A 126 6.59 19.79 -2.03
C ALA A 126 6.37 21.26 -1.62
N GLU A 127 5.63 22.05 -2.38
CA GLU A 127 5.25 23.42 -2.04
C GLU A 127 4.45 23.52 -0.73
N ARG A 128 3.83 22.43 -0.29
CA ARG A 128 3.13 22.33 1.01
C ARG A 128 4.04 22.01 2.18
N GLY A 129 5.36 21.89 1.94
CA GLY A 129 6.35 21.62 2.96
C GLY A 129 6.47 20.15 3.39
N VAL A 130 5.70 19.24 2.75
CA VAL A 130 5.84 17.80 3.00
C VAL A 130 7.00 17.24 2.18
N LYS A 131 7.75 16.30 2.76
CA LYS A 131 8.83 15.61 2.08
C LYS A 131 8.26 14.68 1.01
N VAL A 132 8.65 14.89 -0.25
CA VAL A 132 8.26 14.02 -1.37
C VAL A 132 9.41 13.07 -1.67
N LEU A 133 9.09 11.77 -1.80
CA LEU A 133 10.03 10.68 -2.08
C LEU A 133 9.50 9.88 -3.26
N THR A 134 10.34 9.46 -4.17
CA THR A 134 9.92 8.57 -5.26
C THR A 134 10.21 7.11 -4.92
N VAL A 135 9.38 6.19 -5.41
CA VAL A 135 9.61 4.75 -5.22
C VAL A 135 10.95 4.34 -5.83
N GLU A 136 11.35 4.93 -6.96
CA GLU A 136 12.62 4.66 -7.63
C GLU A 136 13.82 5.03 -6.75
N GLU A 137 13.81 6.25 -6.16
CA GLU A 137 14.88 6.69 -5.24
C GLU A 137 14.96 5.80 -3.99
N LEU A 138 13.80 5.40 -3.45
CA LEU A 138 13.75 4.54 -2.27
C LEU A 138 14.28 3.13 -2.55
N LEU A 139 14.03 2.59 -3.75
CA LEU A 139 14.52 1.28 -4.17
C LEU A 139 16.04 1.23 -4.37
N ALA A 140 16.69 2.37 -4.58
CA ALA A 140 18.14 2.45 -4.75
C ALA A 140 18.92 2.36 -3.42
N ALA A 141 18.23 2.35 -2.27
CA ALA A 141 18.87 2.27 -0.96
C ALA A 141 19.25 0.83 -0.57
N ASP A 142 20.21 0.72 0.35
CA ASP A 142 20.56 -0.57 0.95
C ASP A 142 19.39 -1.14 1.77
N PRO A 143 19.14 -2.46 1.70
CA PRO A 143 18.05 -3.09 2.43
C PRO A 143 18.29 -3.06 3.94
N VAL A 144 17.22 -2.85 4.70
CA VAL A 144 17.23 -2.89 6.17
C VAL A 144 16.28 -3.95 6.71
N ASP A 145 16.51 -4.39 7.95
CA ASP A 145 15.60 -5.28 8.64
C ASP A 145 14.42 -4.53 9.25
N PRO A 146 13.26 -5.22 9.43
CA PRO A 146 12.09 -4.63 10.06
C PRO A 146 12.35 -4.18 11.50
N LEU A 147 11.77 -3.05 11.89
CA LEU A 147 11.74 -2.61 13.29
C LEU A 147 10.71 -3.42 14.10
N GLU A 148 10.93 -3.45 15.42
CA GLU A 148 9.92 -3.96 16.35
C GLU A 148 8.64 -3.09 16.30
N THR A 149 7.49 -3.74 16.10
CA THR A 149 6.18 -3.11 16.05
C THR A 149 5.25 -3.70 17.11
N GLY A 150 4.34 -2.88 17.64
CA GLY A 150 3.33 -3.30 18.59
C GLY A 150 1.97 -3.59 17.93
N GLU A 151 1.10 -4.28 18.66
CA GLU A 151 -0.28 -4.58 18.21
C GLU A 151 -1.11 -3.31 18.02
N ASP A 152 -0.85 -2.28 18.81
CA ASP A 152 -1.60 -1.03 18.83
C ASP A 152 -0.94 0.09 18.01
N ASP A 153 0.20 -0.19 17.35
CA ASP A 153 0.78 0.70 16.37
C ASP A 153 -0.17 0.86 15.18
N VAL A 154 -0.25 2.08 14.65
CA VAL A 154 -1.12 2.38 13.50
C VAL A 154 -0.47 1.84 12.24
N ALA A 155 -1.19 0.97 11.52
CA ALA A 155 -0.73 0.39 10.28
C ALA A 155 -1.28 1.11 9.03
N LEU A 156 -2.54 1.55 9.11
CA LEU A 156 -3.26 2.15 7.98
C LEU A 156 -4.16 3.27 8.49
N MET A 157 -4.19 4.37 7.77
CA MET A 157 -5.22 5.39 7.90
C MET A 157 -6.06 5.39 6.61
N GLN A 158 -7.24 4.75 6.69
CA GLN A 158 -8.12 4.61 5.54
C GLN A 158 -8.97 5.86 5.36
N LEU A 159 -8.85 6.49 4.20
CA LEU A 159 -9.68 7.64 3.83
C LEU A 159 -11.11 7.20 3.52
N THR A 160 -12.08 7.98 3.99
CA THR A 160 -13.50 7.82 3.70
C THR A 160 -14.12 9.15 3.31
N SER A 161 -15.14 9.09 2.46
CA SER A 161 -15.88 10.27 1.97
C SER A 161 -16.83 10.86 3.02
N GLY A 162 -16.52 10.97 4.26
CA GLY A 162 -17.35 11.46 5.35
C GLY A 162 -18.77 11.94 4.99
N SER A 163 -19.76 11.60 5.77
CA SER A 163 -21.18 12.00 5.55
C SER A 163 -21.42 13.53 5.50
N THR A 164 -20.41 14.31 5.91
CA THR A 164 -20.43 15.78 5.93
C THR A 164 -19.68 16.42 4.77
N GLY A 165 -19.21 15.62 3.79
CA GLY A 165 -18.44 16.12 2.63
C GLY A 165 -16.95 16.35 2.90
N SER A 166 -16.50 16.34 4.16
CA SER A 166 -15.07 16.42 4.47
C SER A 166 -14.48 15.01 4.61
N PRO A 167 -13.30 14.73 4.04
CA PRO A 167 -12.64 13.44 4.19
C PRO A 167 -12.32 13.15 5.66
N LYS A 168 -12.37 11.87 6.03
CA LYS A 168 -11.96 11.38 7.35
C LYS A 168 -10.92 10.28 7.15
N ALA A 169 -9.97 10.19 8.09
CA ALA A 169 -9.01 9.09 8.14
C ALA A 169 -9.39 8.14 9.28
N VAL A 170 -9.79 6.92 8.95
CA VAL A 170 -10.06 5.89 9.95
C VAL A 170 -8.75 5.26 10.36
N VAL A 171 -8.42 5.35 11.64
CA VAL A 171 -7.19 4.79 12.22
C VAL A 171 -7.34 3.29 12.43
N ILE A 172 -6.46 2.51 11.80
CA ILE A 172 -6.48 1.05 11.81
C ILE A 172 -5.13 0.56 12.33
N THR A 173 -5.15 -0.16 13.45
CA THR A 173 -3.94 -0.70 14.08
C THR A 173 -3.52 -2.04 13.46
N HIS A 174 -2.30 -2.49 13.77
CA HIS A 174 -1.82 -3.83 13.41
C HIS A 174 -2.77 -4.93 13.93
N ARG A 175 -3.29 -4.78 15.16
CA ARG A 175 -4.29 -5.68 15.75
C ARG A 175 -5.58 -5.73 14.91
N ASN A 176 -6.05 -4.57 14.43
CA ASN A 176 -7.28 -4.51 13.63
C ASN A 176 -7.09 -5.24 12.31
N ILE A 177 -5.97 -5.01 11.60
CA ILE A 177 -5.69 -5.71 10.34
C ILE A 177 -5.59 -7.21 10.56
N HIS A 178 -4.81 -7.63 11.57
CA HIS A 178 -4.67 -9.05 11.91
C HIS A 178 -6.04 -9.71 12.14
N SER A 179 -6.85 -9.16 13.02
CA SER A 179 -8.15 -9.73 13.38
C SER A 179 -9.12 -9.75 12.20
N ASN A 180 -9.11 -8.70 11.37
CA ASN A 180 -9.96 -8.61 10.20
C ASN A 180 -9.52 -9.60 9.11
N ALA A 181 -8.21 -9.70 8.84
CA ALA A 181 -7.67 -10.63 7.85
C ALA A 181 -8.00 -12.10 8.20
N GLU A 182 -7.81 -12.49 9.48
CA GLU A 182 -8.17 -13.83 9.94
C GLU A 182 -9.68 -14.10 9.79
N ALA A 183 -10.53 -13.14 10.17
CA ALA A 183 -11.97 -13.30 10.06
C ALA A 183 -12.44 -13.39 8.59
N MET A 184 -11.88 -12.58 7.70
CA MET A 184 -12.20 -12.60 6.27
C MET A 184 -11.80 -13.92 5.62
N PHE A 185 -10.60 -14.41 5.93
CA PHE A 185 -10.06 -15.64 5.36
C PHE A 185 -10.90 -16.87 5.76
N VAL A 186 -11.18 -16.99 7.06
CA VAL A 186 -12.03 -18.07 7.59
C VAL A 186 -13.46 -17.93 7.07
N GLY A 187 -14.03 -16.73 7.07
CA GLY A 187 -15.41 -16.48 6.63
C GLY A 187 -15.65 -16.76 5.14
N ALA A 188 -14.62 -16.55 4.30
CA ALA A 188 -14.67 -16.88 2.88
C ALA A 188 -14.42 -18.38 2.59
N GLY A 189 -13.96 -19.15 3.56
CA GLY A 189 -13.56 -20.55 3.35
C GLY A 189 -12.37 -20.68 2.40
N TYR A 190 -11.47 -19.69 2.39
CA TYR A 190 -10.37 -19.58 1.45
C TYR A 190 -9.20 -20.47 1.85
N ASP A 191 -8.57 -21.12 0.87
CA ASP A 191 -7.36 -21.92 1.04
C ASP A 191 -6.18 -21.29 0.27
N ALA A 192 -5.21 -20.74 1.01
CA ALA A 192 -4.02 -20.09 0.42
C ALA A 192 -3.16 -21.04 -0.43
N ALA A 193 -3.26 -22.34 -0.24
CA ALA A 193 -2.48 -23.31 -1.01
C ALA A 193 -3.03 -23.50 -2.44
N THR A 194 -4.34 -23.43 -2.61
CA THR A 194 -5.05 -23.82 -3.84
C THR A 194 -5.77 -22.70 -4.54
N ASP A 195 -6.25 -21.71 -3.79
CA ASP A 195 -7.07 -20.64 -4.34
C ASP A 195 -6.23 -19.48 -4.90
N VAL A 196 -6.79 -18.78 -5.86
CA VAL A 196 -6.22 -17.56 -6.46
C VAL A 196 -7.18 -16.40 -6.25
N MET A 197 -6.68 -15.34 -5.62
CA MET A 197 -7.44 -14.09 -5.49
C MET A 197 -7.26 -13.25 -6.76
N VAL A 198 -8.35 -12.77 -7.34
CA VAL A 198 -8.32 -11.90 -8.53
C VAL A 198 -9.01 -10.59 -8.21
N SER A 199 -8.36 -9.45 -8.52
CA SER A 199 -8.94 -8.15 -8.20
C SER A 199 -8.45 -7.05 -9.15
N TRP A 200 -9.40 -6.19 -9.54
CA TRP A 200 -9.18 -4.92 -10.23
C TRP A 200 -9.48 -3.70 -9.33
N LEU A 201 -9.83 -3.94 -8.05
CA LEU A 201 -10.19 -2.85 -7.13
C LEU A 201 -8.98 -1.93 -6.86
N PRO A 202 -9.17 -0.60 -6.85
CA PRO A 202 -8.08 0.32 -6.58
C PRO A 202 -7.60 0.22 -5.12
N CYS A 203 -6.30 0.36 -4.91
CA CYS A 203 -5.70 0.25 -3.57
C CYS A 203 -5.97 1.47 -2.66
N PHE A 204 -6.49 2.59 -3.17
CA PHE A 204 -6.95 3.69 -2.32
C PHE A 204 -8.33 3.43 -1.68
N HIS A 205 -8.98 2.32 -2.04
CA HIS A 205 -10.24 1.86 -1.44
C HIS A 205 -9.95 0.70 -0.47
N ASP A 206 -10.69 0.65 0.66
CA ASP A 206 -10.50 -0.32 1.74
C ASP A 206 -10.52 -1.77 1.26
N MET A 207 -11.49 -2.17 0.44
CA MET A 207 -11.57 -3.52 -0.10
C MET A 207 -10.36 -3.84 -0.99
N GLY A 208 -9.91 -2.90 -1.83
CA GLY A 208 -8.73 -3.08 -2.68
C GLY A 208 -7.45 -3.17 -1.89
N MET A 209 -7.28 -2.34 -0.86
CA MET A 209 -6.08 -2.29 -0.02
C MET A 209 -6.04 -3.44 0.99
N VAL A 210 -7.10 -3.60 1.78
CA VAL A 210 -7.12 -4.62 2.84
C VAL A 210 -7.47 -5.98 2.28
N GLY A 211 -8.60 -6.12 1.60
CA GLY A 211 -9.10 -7.41 1.13
C GLY A 211 -8.27 -8.03 0.02
N PHE A 212 -7.82 -7.22 -0.96
CA PHE A 212 -7.20 -7.72 -2.18
C PHE A 212 -5.75 -7.26 -2.41
N LEU A 213 -5.07 -6.77 -1.38
CA LEU A 213 -3.63 -6.61 -1.37
C LEU A 213 -3.03 -7.11 -0.06
N THR A 214 -3.51 -6.61 1.08
CA THR A 214 -2.94 -6.97 2.39
C THR A 214 -3.24 -8.42 2.77
N VAL A 215 -4.46 -8.90 2.57
CA VAL A 215 -4.85 -10.30 2.91
C VAL A 215 -4.03 -11.32 2.11
N PRO A 216 -3.88 -11.24 0.77
CA PRO A 216 -3.02 -12.16 0.03
C PRO A 216 -1.56 -12.13 0.50
N MET A 217 -0.99 -10.95 0.76
CA MET A 217 0.37 -10.84 1.32
C MET A 217 0.49 -11.48 2.70
N TYR A 218 -0.50 -11.26 3.55
CA TYR A 218 -0.54 -11.75 4.92
C TYR A 218 -0.59 -13.28 5.01
N PHE A 219 -1.34 -13.93 4.11
CA PHE A 219 -1.44 -15.39 4.04
C PHE A 219 -0.45 -16.03 3.06
N GLY A 220 0.28 -15.25 2.28
CA GLY A 220 1.14 -15.77 1.22
C GLY A 220 0.35 -16.46 0.11
N ALA A 221 -0.86 -15.97 -0.20
CA ALA A 221 -1.75 -16.51 -1.22
C ALA A 221 -1.43 -15.97 -2.62
N GLU A 222 -1.83 -16.68 -3.67
CA GLU A 222 -1.68 -16.18 -5.05
C GLU A 222 -2.67 -15.05 -5.32
N LEU A 223 -2.17 -13.95 -5.90
CA LEU A 223 -2.95 -12.77 -6.25
C LEU A 223 -2.76 -12.42 -7.72
N VAL A 224 -3.83 -12.27 -8.47
CA VAL A 224 -3.82 -11.57 -9.76
C VAL A 224 -4.39 -10.18 -9.55
N LYS A 225 -3.54 -9.18 -9.71
CA LYS A 225 -3.89 -7.77 -9.43
C LYS A 225 -3.73 -6.94 -10.69
N VAL A 226 -4.84 -6.63 -11.33
CA VAL A 226 -4.91 -5.69 -12.46
C VAL A 226 -5.38 -4.32 -12.00
N THR A 227 -5.21 -3.29 -12.82
CA THR A 227 -5.73 -1.97 -12.51
C THR A 227 -7.20 -1.84 -12.94
N PRO A 228 -7.96 -0.87 -12.37
CA PRO A 228 -9.31 -0.58 -12.87
C PRO A 228 -9.35 -0.24 -14.36
N LEU A 229 -8.28 0.37 -14.87
CA LEU A 229 -8.19 0.74 -16.30
C LEU A 229 -8.03 -0.50 -17.19
N ASP A 230 -7.22 -1.48 -16.77
CA ASP A 230 -7.02 -2.74 -17.51
C ASP A 230 -8.34 -3.51 -17.58
N PHE A 231 -9.05 -3.62 -16.45
CA PHE A 231 -10.38 -4.23 -16.40
C PHE A 231 -11.41 -3.54 -17.31
N LEU A 232 -11.38 -2.19 -17.40
CA LEU A 232 -12.28 -1.45 -18.29
C LEU A 232 -11.94 -1.63 -19.77
N ARG A 233 -10.67 -1.88 -20.11
CA ARG A 233 -10.23 -2.12 -21.50
C ARG A 233 -10.61 -3.51 -21.97
N ASP A 234 -10.49 -4.49 -21.11
CA ASP A 234 -10.86 -5.88 -21.40
C ASP A 234 -11.50 -6.52 -20.15
N THR A 235 -12.83 -6.61 -20.15
CA THR A 235 -13.61 -7.20 -19.06
C THR A 235 -13.66 -8.73 -19.07
N LEU A 236 -13.07 -9.36 -20.10
CA LEU A 236 -12.99 -10.81 -20.26
C LEU A 236 -11.60 -11.37 -19.88
N LEU A 237 -10.86 -10.60 -19.11
CA LEU A 237 -9.56 -10.99 -18.57
C LEU A 237 -9.58 -12.32 -17.83
#